data_38cf9e06d95dc12d3331e2c386602742
#
_entry.id   38cf9e06d95dc12d3331e2c386602742
#
_cell.length_a   1.000
_cell.length_b   1.000
_cell.length_c   1.000
_cell.angle_alpha   90.00
_cell.angle_beta   90.00
_cell.angle_gamma   90.00
#
_symmetry.space_group_name_H-M   'P 1'
#
loop_
_entity.id
_entity.type
_entity.pdbx_description
1 polymer ?
#
loop_
_entity_poly.entity_id
_entity_poly.type
_entity_poly.pdbx_seq_one_letter_code
_entity_poly.pdbx_strand_id
1 'polypeptide(L)'
;MDDEEAARYKPDKPKAGYASDSDNDVPGDSIPRKGKKHSVGGASFWYRRAAYISDSYLSQSVYQSYALLLGAVILTVSGGFGYHGIDSDVTYFDGMWATFTWISTGILSSGVVPATIASRAVAATIVIVGILYFSVVLALVVEAVQFKMKSLREGKSLVVEKGHVVMLGWSEKSLLFIREIIMANESEGGGVVVVLCQDGKEKMERELNLMLKKREMKGTSVVFRQGSRLMVGDLDKVSVHTARSVVVFSNSNVESDKADAEVLQVVLNLSNLDLIGHVVAEVEDKDNEALIHLIGRGNVETVVSHDVIGRLMLMSVRQPGLAEV
;
A
#
# COMPACT_ATOMS: atom_id res chain seq x y z
N MET A 1 7.03 -13.22 68.50
CA MET A 1 7.46 -14.53 68.00
C MET A 1 7.34 -14.45 66.50
N ASP A 2 8.39 -14.32 65.63
CA ASP A 2 9.79 -13.89 65.87
C ASP A 2 10.29 -13.26 64.57
N ASP A 3 10.91 -12.10 64.74
CA ASP A 3 11.59 -11.34 63.67
C ASP A 3 12.98 -11.93 63.41
N GLU A 4 13.13 -13.06 62.71
CA GLU A 4 14.47 -13.64 62.50
C GLU A 4 14.69 -14.51 61.26
N GLU A 5 14.00 -14.24 60.14
CA GLU A 5 14.24 -15.02 58.90
C GLU A 5 14.43 -14.21 57.60
N ALA A 6 14.75 -12.93 57.69
CA ALA A 6 14.95 -12.07 56.54
C ALA A 6 16.43 -11.67 56.27
N ALA A 7 17.37 -12.53 56.60
CA ALA A 7 18.81 -12.20 56.44
C ALA A 7 19.64 -13.42 55.97
N ARG A 8 19.49 -13.92 54.74
CA ARG A 8 20.51 -14.74 54.04
C ARG A 8 20.13 -15.06 52.60
N TYR A 9 20.18 -14.08 51.71
CA TYR A 9 20.39 -14.39 50.32
C TYR A 9 21.49 -13.51 49.75
N LYS A 10 22.72 -14.09 49.63
CA LYS A 10 23.82 -13.55 48.85
C LYS A 10 23.85 -14.29 47.51
N PRO A 11 23.86 -13.62 46.36
CA PRO A 11 24.06 -14.29 45.09
C PRO A 11 25.56 -14.60 44.91
N ASP A 12 25.89 -15.86 44.63
CA ASP A 12 27.19 -16.37 44.29
C ASP A 12 27.71 -15.84 42.94
N LYS A 13 28.97 -15.50 42.94
CA LYS A 13 29.74 -15.13 41.72
C LYS A 13 30.05 -16.39 40.92
N PRO A 14 29.96 -16.40 39.58
CA PRO A 14 30.35 -17.55 38.77
C PRO A 14 31.90 -17.69 38.79
N LYS A 15 32.36 -18.87 39.14
CA LYS A 15 33.74 -19.33 39.09
C LYS A 15 34.17 -19.52 37.63
N ALA A 16 35.32 -18.99 37.30
CA ALA A 16 36.11 -19.33 36.12
C ALA A 16 36.68 -20.77 36.26
N GLY A 17 36.72 -21.47 35.14
CA GLY A 17 37.57 -22.65 35.00
C GLY A 17 36.92 -23.82 34.34
N TYR A 18 37.07 -23.96 33.05
CA TYR A 18 37.30 -25.25 32.38
C TYR A 18 38.21 -25.00 31.17
N ALA A 19 39.45 -25.42 31.31
CA ALA A 19 40.37 -25.66 30.21
C ALA A 19 40.20 -27.13 29.80
N SER A 20 40.03 -27.40 28.50
CA SER A 20 40.54 -28.64 27.90
C SER A 20 40.63 -28.47 26.39
N ASP A 21 41.83 -28.69 25.96
CA ASP A 21 42.36 -28.83 24.62
C ASP A 21 41.43 -29.53 23.61
N SER A 22 41.34 -28.99 22.41
CA SER A 22 41.47 -29.75 21.18
C SER A 22 41.83 -28.80 20.03
N ASP A 23 43.01 -29.02 19.51
CA ASP A 23 43.57 -28.45 18.30
C ASP A 23 42.62 -28.64 17.13
N ASN A 24 42.32 -27.53 16.46
CA ASN A 24 42.02 -27.50 15.02
C ASN A 24 42.45 -26.15 14.45
N ASP A 25 43.52 -26.22 13.71
CA ASP A 25 44.11 -25.16 12.90
C ASP A 25 43.05 -24.49 11.98
N VAL A 26 42.78 -23.21 12.23
CA VAL A 26 42.16 -22.31 11.27
C VAL A 26 43.20 -21.25 10.92
N PRO A 27 43.54 -21.07 9.61
CA PRO A 27 44.56 -20.09 9.21
C PRO A 27 44.07 -18.68 9.54
N GLY A 28 44.87 -17.98 10.33
CA GLY A 28 44.64 -16.60 10.69
C GLY A 28 44.68 -15.67 9.47
N ASP A 29 43.49 -15.19 9.10
CA ASP A 29 43.38 -14.04 8.20
C ASP A 29 43.74 -12.76 9.01
N SER A 30 44.97 -12.31 8.82
CA SER A 30 45.49 -11.04 9.30
C SER A 30 44.71 -9.89 8.64
N ILE A 31 43.83 -9.25 9.40
CA ILE A 31 43.17 -8.00 9.02
C ILE A 31 44.24 -6.92 8.87
N PRO A 32 44.51 -6.36 7.69
CA PRO A 32 45.45 -5.24 7.56
C PRO A 32 44.77 -3.96 8.05
N ARG A 33 45.04 -3.56 9.30
CA ARG A 33 44.82 -2.20 9.76
C ARG A 33 45.81 -1.26 9.06
N LYS A 34 45.44 -0.76 7.90
CA LYS A 34 45.99 0.48 7.34
C LYS A 34 44.84 1.33 6.82
N GLY A 35 44.37 2.23 7.68
CA GLY A 35 43.50 3.32 7.27
C GLY A 35 44.24 4.22 6.27
N LYS A 36 44.02 3.98 4.96
CA LYS A 36 44.21 5.02 3.96
C LYS A 36 43.15 6.07 4.17
N LYS A 37 43.51 7.20 4.77
CA LYS A 37 42.74 8.44 4.66
C LYS A 37 42.71 8.80 3.18
N HIS A 38 41.67 8.36 2.47
CA HIS A 38 41.33 8.96 1.19
C HIS A 38 40.89 10.40 1.50
N SER A 39 41.74 11.35 1.24
CA SER A 39 41.37 12.75 1.10
C SER A 39 40.50 12.82 -0.15
N VAL A 40 39.19 12.71 0.06
CA VAL A 40 38.21 12.94 -0.98
C VAL A 40 38.30 14.43 -1.30
N GLY A 41 38.83 14.79 -2.47
CA GLY A 41 38.97 16.17 -2.91
C GLY A 41 37.65 16.89 -2.79
N GLY A 42 37.66 18.14 -2.29
CA GLY A 42 36.47 18.93 -1.98
C GLY A 42 35.41 18.98 -3.11
N ALA A 43 35.83 18.94 -4.36
CA ALA A 43 34.95 18.89 -5.54
C ALA A 43 34.07 17.63 -5.59
N SER A 44 34.61 16.45 -5.21
CA SER A 44 33.83 15.20 -5.21
C SER A 44 32.83 15.15 -4.05
N PHE A 45 33.11 15.82 -2.93
CA PHE A 45 32.18 15.91 -1.81
C PHE A 45 30.97 16.79 -2.16
N TRP A 46 31.19 17.96 -2.76
CA TRP A 46 30.11 18.86 -3.18
C TRP A 46 29.23 18.25 -4.26
N TYR A 47 29.82 17.54 -5.23
CA TYR A 47 29.07 16.81 -6.25
C TYR A 47 28.19 15.71 -5.64
N ARG A 48 28.75 14.90 -4.74
CA ARG A 48 27.99 13.85 -4.04
C ARG A 48 26.90 14.42 -3.15
N ARG A 49 27.16 15.55 -2.50
CA ARG A 49 26.16 16.23 -1.67
C ARG A 49 25.04 16.84 -2.52
N ALA A 50 25.38 17.43 -3.65
CA ALA A 50 24.43 17.95 -4.60
C ALA A 50 23.55 16.82 -5.19
N ALA A 51 24.17 15.69 -5.58
CA ALA A 51 23.47 14.51 -6.05
C ALA A 51 22.53 13.94 -4.98
N TYR A 52 22.99 13.79 -3.74
CA TYR A 52 22.15 13.32 -2.62
C TYR A 52 20.95 14.25 -2.36
N ILE A 53 21.17 15.56 -2.39
CA ILE A 53 20.12 16.55 -2.21
C ILE A 53 19.13 16.48 -3.39
N SER A 54 19.63 16.39 -4.64
CA SER A 54 18.78 16.26 -5.81
C SER A 54 17.95 14.96 -5.78
N ASP A 55 18.54 13.82 -5.40
CA ASP A 55 17.84 12.55 -5.27
C ASP A 55 16.75 12.60 -4.21
N SER A 56 17.02 13.26 -3.07
CA SER A 56 16.03 13.45 -2.00
C SER A 56 14.87 14.35 -2.42
N TYR A 57 15.11 15.40 -3.18
CA TYR A 57 14.06 16.27 -3.71
C TYR A 57 13.31 15.61 -4.87
N LEU A 58 14.01 14.95 -5.79
CA LEU A 58 13.41 14.29 -6.93
C LEU A 58 12.63 13.01 -6.57
N SER A 59 12.80 12.47 -5.37
CA SER A 59 12.03 11.31 -4.91
C SER A 59 10.55 11.63 -4.63
N GLN A 60 10.19 12.91 -4.48
CA GLN A 60 8.81 13.34 -4.29
C GLN A 60 8.20 13.84 -5.61
N SER A 61 7.09 13.27 -6.04
CA SER A 61 6.39 13.56 -7.30
C SER A 61 6.07 15.05 -7.52
N VAL A 62 5.85 15.79 -6.43
CA VAL A 62 5.57 17.23 -6.47
C VAL A 62 6.79 18.01 -6.93
N TYR A 63 7.97 17.72 -6.38
CA TYR A 63 9.22 18.40 -6.76
C TYR A 63 9.68 18.03 -8.17
N GLN A 64 9.39 16.82 -8.64
CA GLN A 64 9.64 16.43 -10.03
C GLN A 64 8.88 17.34 -11.00
N SER A 65 7.60 17.62 -10.73
CA SER A 65 6.79 18.52 -11.55
C SER A 65 7.35 19.95 -11.59
N TYR A 66 7.78 20.46 -10.44
CA TYR A 66 8.42 21.79 -10.36
C TYR A 66 9.77 21.84 -11.07
N ALA A 67 10.60 20.80 -10.95
CA ALA A 67 11.89 20.71 -11.64
C ALA A 67 11.72 20.70 -13.16
N LEU A 68 10.70 20.00 -13.66
CA LEU A 68 10.36 20.01 -15.08
C LEU A 68 9.89 21.39 -15.52
N LEU A 69 9.00 22.04 -14.78
CA LEU A 69 8.51 23.35 -15.13
C LEU A 69 9.68 24.38 -15.17
N LEU A 70 10.56 24.33 -14.17
CA LEU A 70 11.76 25.15 -14.12
C LEU A 70 12.69 24.88 -15.32
N GLY A 71 12.88 23.60 -15.67
CA GLY A 71 13.65 23.18 -16.85
C GLY A 71 13.09 23.74 -18.15
N ALA A 72 11.76 23.73 -18.33
CA ALA A 72 11.10 24.33 -19.50
C ALA A 72 11.38 25.83 -19.58
N VAL A 73 11.27 26.55 -18.46
CA VAL A 73 11.53 27.99 -18.40
C VAL A 73 13.00 28.28 -18.74
N ILE A 74 13.94 27.57 -18.14
CA ILE A 74 15.37 27.73 -18.41
C ILE A 74 15.68 27.48 -19.91
N LEU A 75 15.10 26.41 -20.48
CA LEU A 75 15.32 26.04 -21.88
C LEU A 75 14.74 27.09 -22.84
N THR A 76 13.55 27.63 -22.52
CA THR A 76 12.91 28.69 -23.30
C THR A 76 13.71 30.00 -23.24
N VAL A 77 14.12 30.39 -22.04
CA VAL A 77 14.89 31.62 -21.84
C VAL A 77 16.28 31.52 -22.50
N SER A 78 17.01 30.46 -22.26
CA SER A 78 18.35 30.26 -22.84
C SER A 78 18.32 30.13 -24.37
N GLY A 79 17.31 29.43 -24.92
CA GLY A 79 17.10 29.33 -26.34
C GLY A 79 16.74 30.68 -26.97
N GLY A 80 15.89 31.47 -26.32
CA GLY A 80 15.55 32.84 -26.78
C GLY A 80 16.76 33.76 -26.81
N PHE A 81 17.62 33.73 -25.77
CA PHE A 81 18.87 34.47 -25.75
C PHE A 81 19.82 34.01 -26.86
N GLY A 82 19.98 32.72 -27.05
CA GLY A 82 20.84 32.14 -28.09
C GLY A 82 20.39 32.53 -29.49
N TYR A 83 19.09 32.56 -29.73
CA TYR A 83 18.53 32.95 -31.03
C TYR A 83 18.67 34.46 -31.32
N HIS A 84 18.34 35.32 -30.33
CA HIS A 84 18.52 36.78 -30.43
C HIS A 84 19.99 37.18 -30.64
N GLY A 85 20.96 36.46 -30.03
CA GLY A 85 22.39 36.71 -30.20
C GLY A 85 22.91 36.42 -31.59
N ILE A 86 22.21 35.62 -32.39
CA ILE A 86 22.59 35.26 -33.78
C ILE A 86 21.81 36.09 -34.79
N ASP A 87 20.56 36.40 -34.48
CA ASP A 87 19.66 37.17 -35.36
C ASP A 87 19.15 38.39 -34.60
N SER A 88 19.90 39.48 -34.71
CA SER A 88 19.61 40.75 -34.00
C SER A 88 18.37 41.46 -34.48
N ASP A 89 17.81 41.05 -35.63
CA ASP A 89 16.55 41.63 -36.15
C ASP A 89 15.32 41.09 -35.40
N VAL A 90 15.48 40.01 -34.64
CA VAL A 90 14.41 39.39 -33.85
C VAL A 90 14.42 39.96 -32.45
N THR A 91 13.26 40.48 -32.00
CA THR A 91 13.09 40.99 -30.63
C THR A 91 13.30 39.87 -29.63
N TYR A 92 13.84 40.16 -28.46
CA TYR A 92 14.10 39.19 -27.40
C TYR A 92 12.86 38.35 -27.04
N PHE A 93 11.68 38.97 -26.94
CA PHE A 93 10.41 38.30 -26.69
C PHE A 93 9.97 37.40 -27.86
N ASP A 94 10.20 37.79 -29.09
CA ASP A 94 9.90 36.95 -30.26
C ASP A 94 10.84 35.74 -30.32
N GLY A 95 12.11 35.91 -29.92
CA GLY A 95 13.05 34.78 -29.77
C GLY A 95 12.62 33.77 -28.71
N MET A 96 12.14 34.26 -27.56
CA MET A 96 11.58 33.35 -26.50
C MET A 96 10.30 32.67 -26.97
N TRP A 97 9.41 33.40 -27.65
CA TRP A 97 8.19 32.82 -28.23
C TRP A 97 8.51 31.77 -29.29
N ALA A 98 9.45 32.04 -30.18
CA ALA A 98 9.91 31.10 -31.17
C ALA A 98 10.50 29.84 -30.54
N THR A 99 11.36 29.99 -29.52
CA THR A 99 11.94 28.86 -28.79
C THR A 99 10.87 28.02 -28.11
N PHE A 100 9.92 28.63 -27.42
CA PHE A 100 8.80 27.93 -26.79
C PHE A 100 7.99 27.13 -27.81
N THR A 101 7.65 27.72 -28.96
CA THR A 101 6.91 27.04 -30.02
C THR A 101 7.72 25.94 -30.67
N TRP A 102 9.04 26.12 -30.87
CA TRP A 102 9.91 25.09 -31.43
C TRP A 102 10.05 23.87 -30.51
N ILE A 103 10.10 24.08 -29.21
CA ILE A 103 10.09 23.01 -28.21
C ILE A 103 8.76 22.25 -28.24
N SER A 104 7.63 22.95 -28.37
CA SER A 104 6.30 22.38 -28.24
C SER A 104 5.77 21.74 -29.53
N THR A 105 5.96 22.39 -30.68
CA THR A 105 5.31 22.02 -31.95
C THR A 105 6.24 21.98 -33.16
N GLY A 106 7.51 22.34 -32.98
CA GLY A 106 8.50 22.42 -34.05
C GLY A 106 8.52 23.77 -34.78
N ILE A 107 9.50 23.92 -35.69
CA ILE A 107 9.87 25.19 -36.35
C ILE A 107 8.72 25.82 -37.13
N LEU A 108 7.82 25.04 -37.72
CA LEU A 108 6.77 25.51 -38.62
C LEU A 108 5.67 26.32 -37.94
N SER A 109 5.53 26.23 -36.61
CA SER A 109 4.42 26.86 -35.87
C SER A 109 4.74 28.22 -35.28
N SER A 110 6.00 28.67 -35.29
CA SER A 110 6.44 29.90 -34.60
C SER A 110 6.14 31.19 -35.35
N GLY A 111 5.92 31.11 -36.67
CA GLY A 111 5.86 32.30 -37.53
C GLY A 111 7.24 32.94 -37.76
N VAL A 112 8.28 32.56 -37.03
CA VAL A 112 9.66 33.04 -37.16
C VAL A 112 10.45 32.01 -37.95
N VAL A 113 10.85 32.35 -39.16
CA VAL A 113 11.63 31.49 -40.04
C VAL A 113 13.12 31.86 -39.97
N PRO A 114 14.00 30.97 -39.55
CA PRO A 114 15.44 31.23 -39.51
C PRO A 114 16.00 31.56 -40.90
N ALA A 115 16.52 32.81 -41.08
CA ALA A 115 16.97 33.29 -42.38
C ALA A 115 18.40 32.85 -42.68
N THR A 116 19.32 32.82 -41.71
CA THR A 116 20.73 32.51 -41.88
C THR A 116 21.04 31.03 -41.60
N ILE A 117 22.17 30.53 -42.10
CA ILE A 117 22.62 29.15 -41.83
C ILE A 117 22.88 28.97 -40.33
N ALA A 118 23.42 29.97 -39.66
CA ALA A 118 23.67 29.95 -38.21
C ALA A 118 22.37 29.88 -37.41
N SER A 119 21.35 30.70 -37.74
CA SER A 119 20.05 30.67 -37.06
C SER A 119 19.29 29.35 -37.28
N ARG A 120 19.45 28.72 -38.48
CA ARG A 120 18.91 27.38 -38.77
C ARG A 120 19.55 26.29 -37.91
N ALA A 121 20.86 26.34 -37.70
CA ALA A 121 21.58 25.39 -36.88
C ALA A 121 21.15 25.48 -35.41
N VAL A 122 21.01 26.69 -34.88
CA VAL A 122 20.51 26.91 -33.50
C VAL A 122 19.06 26.44 -33.36
N ALA A 123 18.19 26.77 -34.29
CA ALA A 123 16.81 26.32 -34.29
C ALA A 123 16.72 24.79 -34.31
N ALA A 124 17.51 24.12 -35.17
CA ALA A 124 17.55 22.65 -35.19
C ALA A 124 18.02 22.04 -33.86
N THR A 125 19.04 22.65 -33.22
CA THR A 125 19.52 22.20 -31.91
C THR A 125 18.43 22.36 -30.83
N ILE A 126 17.74 23.52 -30.80
CA ILE A 126 16.65 23.77 -29.88
C ILE A 126 15.51 22.76 -30.06
N VAL A 127 15.16 22.45 -31.31
CA VAL A 127 14.12 21.44 -31.62
C VAL A 127 14.52 20.05 -31.13
N ILE A 128 15.76 19.62 -31.38
CA ILE A 128 16.23 18.30 -30.91
C ILE A 128 16.20 18.23 -29.39
N VAL A 129 16.74 19.23 -28.70
CA VAL A 129 16.70 19.31 -27.23
C VAL A 129 15.26 19.37 -26.72
N GLY A 130 14.39 20.12 -27.40
CA GLY A 130 12.97 20.23 -27.08
C GLY A 130 12.23 18.91 -27.20
N ILE A 131 12.46 18.14 -28.28
CA ILE A 131 11.87 16.80 -28.47
C ILE A 131 12.30 15.85 -27.34
N LEU A 132 13.60 15.86 -27.01
CA LEU A 132 14.12 15.02 -25.91
C LEU A 132 13.49 15.43 -24.57
N TYR A 133 13.42 16.73 -24.31
CA TYR A 133 12.78 17.27 -23.11
C TYR A 133 11.29 16.87 -23.03
N PHE A 134 10.53 17.08 -24.10
CA PHE A 134 9.11 16.73 -24.17
C PHE A 134 8.88 15.23 -24.00
N SER A 135 9.77 14.40 -24.54
CA SER A 135 9.72 12.95 -24.37
C SER A 135 9.86 12.53 -22.90
N VAL A 136 10.73 13.20 -22.13
CA VAL A 136 10.88 12.98 -20.69
C VAL A 136 9.62 13.40 -19.94
N VAL A 137 9.06 14.58 -20.26
CA VAL A 137 7.80 15.04 -19.65
C VAL A 137 6.67 14.05 -19.92
N LEU A 138 6.54 13.61 -21.18
CA LEU A 138 5.51 12.63 -21.55
C LEU A 138 5.67 11.30 -20.80
N ALA A 139 6.90 10.79 -20.66
CA ALA A 139 7.18 9.57 -19.93
C ALA A 139 6.73 9.67 -18.47
N LEU A 140 7.01 10.79 -17.79
CA LEU A 140 6.60 11.01 -16.39
C LEU A 140 5.07 11.15 -16.24
N VAL A 141 4.41 11.80 -17.20
CA VAL A 141 2.92 11.87 -17.21
C VAL A 141 2.32 10.47 -17.38
N VAL A 142 2.85 9.67 -18.31
CA VAL A 142 2.39 8.29 -18.51
C VAL A 142 2.62 7.44 -17.26
N GLU A 143 3.78 7.56 -16.61
CA GLU A 143 4.08 6.86 -15.36
C GLU A 143 3.09 7.24 -14.24
N ALA A 144 2.82 8.52 -14.05
CA ALA A 144 1.85 9.00 -13.05
C ALA A 144 0.43 8.46 -13.30
N VAL A 145 -0.01 8.43 -14.57
CA VAL A 145 -1.30 7.85 -14.97
C VAL A 145 -1.32 6.34 -14.70
N GLN A 146 -0.26 5.62 -15.09
CA GLN A 146 -0.14 4.18 -14.85
C GLN A 146 -0.15 3.86 -13.35
N PHE A 147 0.56 4.61 -12.53
CA PHE A 147 0.55 4.44 -11.08
C PHE A 147 -0.85 4.62 -10.50
N LYS A 148 -1.57 5.66 -10.93
CA LYS A 148 -2.97 5.89 -10.49
C LYS A 148 -3.89 4.77 -10.94
N MET A 149 -3.79 4.34 -12.19
CA MET A 149 -4.58 3.23 -12.73
C MET A 149 -4.29 1.92 -12.00
N LYS A 150 -3.02 1.64 -11.71
CA LYS A 150 -2.62 0.47 -10.91
C LYS A 150 -3.23 0.51 -9.52
N SER A 151 -3.14 1.65 -8.82
CA SER A 151 -3.74 1.83 -7.49
C SER A 151 -5.26 1.59 -7.49
N LEU A 152 -5.96 2.04 -8.53
CA LEU A 152 -7.41 1.79 -8.69
C LEU A 152 -7.72 0.31 -8.96
N ARG A 153 -6.92 -0.35 -9.79
CA ARG A 153 -7.08 -1.80 -10.09
C ARG A 153 -6.78 -2.66 -8.87
N GLU A 154 -5.79 -2.29 -8.06
CA GLU A 154 -5.48 -2.97 -6.81
C GLU A 154 -6.54 -2.72 -5.71
N GLY A 155 -7.45 -1.79 -5.91
CA GLY A 155 -8.51 -1.49 -4.93
C GLY A 155 -7.99 -0.75 -3.69
N LYS A 156 -7.02 0.14 -3.85
CA LYS A 156 -6.46 0.95 -2.75
C LYS A 156 -7.25 2.24 -2.46
N SER A 157 -8.34 2.49 -3.17
CA SER A 157 -9.17 3.68 -2.98
C SER A 157 -10.05 3.59 -1.74
N LEU A 158 -10.35 4.74 -1.13
CA LEU A 158 -11.28 4.86 0.00
C LEU A 158 -12.70 4.44 -0.42
N VAL A 159 -13.41 3.77 0.48
CA VAL A 159 -14.84 3.50 0.37
C VAL A 159 -15.62 4.61 1.06
N VAL A 160 -16.69 5.11 0.44
CA VAL A 160 -17.50 6.23 0.98
C VAL A 160 -18.94 5.76 1.25
N GLU A 161 -19.12 4.47 1.50
CA GLU A 161 -20.44 3.87 1.78
C GLU A 161 -20.81 4.00 3.26
N LYS A 162 -22.11 3.94 3.54
CA LYS A 162 -22.65 3.93 4.92
C LYS A 162 -23.64 2.79 5.07
N GLY A 163 -23.70 2.21 6.26
CA GLY A 163 -24.63 1.10 6.53
C GLY A 163 -24.30 -0.19 5.77
N HIS A 164 -23.10 -0.30 5.26
CA HIS A 164 -22.61 -1.47 4.53
C HIS A 164 -22.10 -2.57 5.48
N VAL A 165 -21.94 -3.77 4.95
CA VAL A 165 -21.31 -4.90 5.65
C VAL A 165 -19.84 -4.94 5.28
N VAL A 166 -18.95 -4.94 6.26
CA VAL A 166 -17.51 -5.09 6.06
C VAL A 166 -17.10 -6.52 6.35
N MET A 167 -16.37 -7.12 5.43
CA MET A 167 -15.79 -8.46 5.56
C MET A 167 -14.27 -8.33 5.62
N LEU A 168 -13.66 -8.82 6.70
CA LEU A 168 -12.21 -8.80 6.91
C LEU A 168 -11.64 -10.20 6.72
N GLY A 169 -11.04 -10.44 5.58
CA GLY A 169 -10.52 -11.72 5.12
C GLY A 169 -11.21 -12.23 3.85
N TRP A 170 -10.56 -13.16 3.16
CA TRP A 170 -11.08 -13.78 1.94
C TRP A 170 -10.74 -15.27 1.92
N SER A 171 -11.76 -16.08 1.75
CA SER A 171 -11.67 -17.54 1.67
C SER A 171 -12.88 -18.11 0.93
N GLU A 172 -12.95 -19.40 0.72
CA GLU A 172 -14.13 -20.05 0.17
C GLU A 172 -15.38 -19.81 1.03
N LYS A 173 -15.24 -19.73 2.36
CA LYS A 173 -16.32 -19.38 3.29
C LYS A 173 -16.88 -17.99 2.99
N SER A 174 -16.02 -17.03 2.61
CA SER A 174 -16.42 -15.67 2.28
C SER A 174 -17.35 -15.59 1.08
N LEU A 175 -17.13 -16.44 0.07
CA LEU A 175 -17.98 -16.53 -1.11
C LEU A 175 -19.39 -17.03 -0.76
N LEU A 176 -19.47 -18.08 0.06
CA LEU A 176 -20.74 -18.62 0.55
C LEU A 176 -21.49 -17.56 1.39
N PHE A 177 -20.76 -16.87 2.27
CA PHE A 177 -21.33 -15.83 3.11
C PHE A 177 -21.88 -14.64 2.29
N ILE A 178 -21.19 -14.22 1.23
CA ILE A 178 -21.69 -13.19 0.31
C ILE A 178 -23.01 -13.64 -0.33
N ARG A 179 -23.11 -14.91 -0.75
CA ARG A 179 -24.35 -15.45 -1.32
C ARG A 179 -25.51 -15.39 -0.33
N GLU A 180 -25.28 -15.74 0.93
CA GLU A 180 -26.31 -15.65 1.98
C GLU A 180 -26.72 -14.19 2.27
N ILE A 181 -25.76 -13.26 2.30
CA ILE A 181 -26.07 -11.82 2.45
C ILE A 181 -26.91 -11.32 1.27
N ILE A 182 -26.62 -11.75 0.04
CA ILE A 182 -27.40 -11.36 -1.14
C ILE A 182 -28.85 -11.83 -1.00
N MET A 183 -29.07 -13.05 -0.51
CA MET A 183 -30.41 -13.59 -0.29
C MET A 183 -31.12 -12.85 0.87
N ALA A 184 -30.41 -12.57 1.95
CA ALA A 184 -30.95 -11.84 3.10
C ALA A 184 -31.38 -10.42 2.73
N ASN A 185 -30.58 -9.73 1.90
CA ASN A 185 -30.85 -8.34 1.51
C ASN A 185 -31.82 -8.22 0.31
N GLU A 186 -32.30 -9.32 -0.27
CA GLU A 186 -33.19 -9.30 -1.42
C GLU A 186 -34.48 -8.51 -1.10
N SER A 187 -35.05 -8.72 0.09
CA SER A 187 -36.26 -8.02 0.55
C SER A 187 -36.04 -6.52 0.80
N GLU A 188 -34.81 -6.09 1.07
CA GLU A 188 -34.44 -4.69 1.30
C GLU A 188 -34.02 -3.97 0.00
N GLY A 189 -34.07 -4.68 -1.16
CA GLY A 189 -33.66 -4.14 -2.47
C GLY A 189 -32.16 -4.22 -2.73
N GLY A 190 -31.42 -4.96 -1.91
CA GLY A 190 -29.96 -5.13 -2.00
C GLY A 190 -29.20 -4.37 -0.92
N GLY A 191 -27.87 -4.43 -0.97
CA GLY A 191 -26.98 -3.78 -0.02
C GLY A 191 -25.57 -3.64 -0.57
N VAL A 192 -24.68 -3.11 0.24
CA VAL A 192 -23.26 -3.00 -0.11
C VAL A 192 -22.45 -3.89 0.82
N VAL A 193 -21.62 -4.75 0.23
CA VAL A 193 -20.64 -5.58 0.96
C VAL A 193 -19.25 -5.12 0.57
N VAL A 194 -18.44 -4.76 1.54
CA VAL A 194 -17.06 -4.32 1.33
C VAL A 194 -16.11 -5.38 1.88
N VAL A 195 -15.25 -5.91 1.03
CA VAL A 195 -14.28 -6.95 1.39
C VAL A 195 -12.89 -6.34 1.47
N LEU A 196 -12.21 -6.51 2.59
CA LEU A 196 -10.80 -6.14 2.79
C LEU A 196 -9.95 -7.40 2.92
N CYS A 197 -9.00 -7.57 2.02
CA CYS A 197 -8.04 -8.67 2.04
C CYS A 197 -6.69 -8.25 1.46
N GLN A 198 -5.63 -9.00 1.77
CA GLN A 198 -4.30 -8.79 1.20
C GLN A 198 -4.23 -9.22 -0.28
N ASP A 199 -5.11 -10.10 -0.70
CA ASP A 199 -5.23 -10.53 -2.11
C ASP A 199 -5.61 -9.36 -3.03
N GLY A 200 -5.13 -9.43 -4.28
CA GLY A 200 -5.44 -8.42 -5.27
C GLY A 200 -6.93 -8.42 -5.65
N LYS A 201 -7.52 -7.24 -5.75
CA LYS A 201 -8.93 -7.02 -6.12
C LYS A 201 -9.35 -7.85 -7.35
N GLU A 202 -8.54 -7.86 -8.41
CA GLU A 202 -8.85 -8.58 -9.66
C GLU A 202 -8.98 -10.10 -9.47
N LYS A 203 -8.24 -10.69 -8.50
CA LYS A 203 -8.35 -12.11 -8.17
C LYS A 203 -9.69 -12.39 -7.50
N MET A 204 -10.03 -11.63 -6.47
CA MET A 204 -11.28 -11.78 -5.72
C MET A 204 -12.51 -11.55 -6.62
N GLU A 205 -12.49 -10.53 -7.49
CA GLU A 205 -13.55 -10.27 -8.45
C GLU A 205 -13.74 -11.43 -9.44
N ARG A 206 -12.65 -12.05 -9.91
CA ARG A 206 -12.74 -13.24 -10.79
C ARG A 206 -13.37 -14.42 -10.08
N GLU A 207 -12.95 -14.71 -8.85
CA GLU A 207 -13.51 -15.82 -8.05
C GLU A 207 -15.01 -15.62 -7.79
N LEU A 208 -15.40 -14.40 -7.40
CA LEU A 208 -16.82 -14.07 -7.23
C LEU A 208 -17.63 -14.24 -8.53
N ASN A 209 -17.12 -13.73 -9.65
CA ASN A 209 -17.79 -13.81 -10.95
C ASN A 209 -17.89 -15.24 -11.51
N LEU A 210 -16.99 -16.15 -11.11
CA LEU A 210 -17.09 -17.57 -11.44
C LEU A 210 -18.21 -18.26 -10.68
N MET A 211 -18.46 -17.85 -9.44
CA MET A 211 -19.47 -18.44 -8.56
C MET A 211 -20.84 -17.82 -8.73
N LEU A 212 -20.93 -16.50 -8.87
CA LEU A 212 -22.16 -15.73 -8.92
C LEU A 212 -22.24 -14.91 -10.20
N LYS A 213 -23.34 -15.12 -10.95
CA LYS A 213 -23.62 -14.29 -12.13
C LYS A 213 -24.20 -12.94 -11.68
N LYS A 214 -23.97 -11.91 -12.48
CA LYS A 214 -24.44 -10.54 -12.20
C LYS A 214 -25.96 -10.45 -11.92
N ARG A 215 -26.76 -11.34 -12.49
CA ARG A 215 -28.22 -11.43 -12.25
C ARG A 215 -28.57 -11.96 -10.86
N GLU A 216 -27.68 -12.73 -10.25
CA GLU A 216 -27.88 -13.36 -8.94
C GLU A 216 -27.55 -12.40 -7.79
N MET A 217 -26.95 -11.24 -8.08
CA MET A 217 -26.59 -10.21 -7.09
C MET A 217 -27.80 -9.46 -6.49
N LYS A 218 -28.99 -9.57 -7.09
CA LYS A 218 -30.28 -9.06 -6.54
C LYS A 218 -30.22 -7.64 -5.95
N GLY A 219 -29.46 -6.73 -6.59
CA GLY A 219 -29.27 -5.36 -6.11
C GLY A 219 -28.11 -5.17 -5.13
N THR A 220 -27.49 -6.24 -4.63
CA THR A 220 -26.32 -6.16 -3.76
C THR A 220 -25.07 -5.88 -4.58
N SER A 221 -24.24 -4.93 -4.15
CA SER A 221 -22.95 -4.66 -4.75
C SER A 221 -21.82 -5.13 -3.83
N VAL A 222 -20.81 -5.79 -4.41
CA VAL A 222 -19.61 -6.24 -3.67
C VAL A 222 -18.42 -5.41 -4.10
N VAL A 223 -17.77 -4.76 -3.14
CA VAL A 223 -16.66 -3.84 -3.36
C VAL A 223 -15.42 -4.43 -2.72
N PHE A 224 -14.41 -4.73 -3.52
CA PHE A 224 -13.16 -5.29 -3.04
C PHE A 224 -12.11 -4.21 -2.80
N ARG A 225 -11.39 -4.34 -1.69
CA ARG A 225 -10.25 -3.47 -1.33
C ARG A 225 -9.05 -4.31 -0.93
N GLN A 226 -7.89 -3.92 -1.43
CA GLN A 226 -6.62 -4.53 -1.04
C GLN A 226 -6.05 -3.81 0.17
N GLY A 227 -5.73 -4.58 1.20
CA GLY A 227 -5.13 -4.08 2.43
C GLY A 227 -5.01 -5.14 3.49
N SER A 228 -4.36 -4.80 4.59
CA SER A 228 -4.19 -5.66 5.75
C SER A 228 -5.24 -5.36 6.81
N ARG A 229 -5.99 -6.37 7.23
CA ARG A 229 -6.94 -6.26 8.35
C ARG A 229 -6.28 -5.90 9.69
N LEU A 230 -4.95 -6.07 9.78
CA LEU A 230 -4.16 -5.74 10.97
C LEU A 230 -3.76 -4.25 11.04
N MET A 231 -3.91 -3.51 9.95
CA MET A 231 -3.55 -2.10 9.87
C MET A 231 -4.77 -1.19 10.01
N VAL A 232 -4.76 -0.31 11.01
CA VAL A 232 -5.86 0.65 11.26
C VAL A 232 -6.15 1.52 10.03
N GLY A 233 -5.12 2.01 9.33
CA GLY A 233 -5.32 2.82 8.12
C GLY A 233 -5.99 2.06 6.96
N ASP A 234 -5.90 0.73 6.91
CA ASP A 234 -6.62 -0.08 5.93
C ASP A 234 -8.06 -0.37 6.38
N LEU A 235 -8.32 -0.45 7.69
CA LEU A 235 -9.67 -0.49 8.25
C LEU A 235 -10.42 0.81 7.98
N ASP A 236 -9.77 1.97 8.12
CA ASP A 236 -10.33 3.27 7.75
C ASP A 236 -10.67 3.35 6.25
N LYS A 237 -9.86 2.72 5.41
CA LYS A 237 -10.06 2.68 3.96
C LYS A 237 -11.40 2.02 3.55
N VAL A 238 -11.87 1.07 4.34
CA VAL A 238 -13.18 0.41 4.14
C VAL A 238 -14.30 1.04 4.98
N SER A 239 -14.04 2.17 5.63
CA SER A 239 -15.00 2.95 6.43
C SER A 239 -15.72 2.12 7.50
N VAL A 240 -14.96 1.36 8.30
CA VAL A 240 -15.51 0.49 9.36
C VAL A 240 -16.39 1.23 10.35
N HIS A 241 -16.11 2.53 10.62
CA HIS A 241 -16.91 3.33 11.58
C HIS A 241 -18.32 3.63 11.10
N THR A 242 -18.61 3.54 9.81
CA THR A 242 -19.95 3.76 9.25
C THR A 242 -20.61 2.48 8.81
N ALA A 243 -19.96 1.33 9.03
CA ALA A 243 -20.48 0.02 8.70
C ALA A 243 -21.65 -0.37 9.60
N ARG A 244 -22.64 -1.10 9.06
CA ARG A 244 -23.74 -1.72 9.81
C ARG A 244 -23.23 -2.91 10.62
N SER A 245 -22.32 -3.69 10.03
CA SER A 245 -21.69 -4.85 10.67
C SER A 245 -20.31 -5.12 10.10
N VAL A 246 -19.45 -5.67 10.93
CA VAL A 246 -18.09 -6.09 10.57
C VAL A 246 -17.95 -7.58 10.86
N VAL A 247 -17.56 -8.35 9.86
CA VAL A 247 -17.32 -9.79 9.98
C VAL A 247 -15.84 -10.08 9.81
N VAL A 248 -15.24 -10.70 10.81
CA VAL A 248 -13.82 -11.08 10.81
C VAL A 248 -13.73 -12.58 10.60
N PHE A 249 -13.18 -12.98 9.46
CA PHE A 249 -12.94 -14.39 9.17
C PHE A 249 -11.61 -14.86 9.71
N SER A 250 -11.58 -16.08 10.23
CA SER A 250 -10.34 -16.76 10.56
C SER A 250 -9.57 -17.14 9.30
N ASN A 251 -8.23 -17.19 9.41
CA ASN A 251 -7.36 -17.55 8.30
C ASN A 251 -7.11 -19.04 8.28
N SER A 252 -7.90 -19.77 7.52
CA SER A 252 -7.80 -21.24 7.42
C SER A 252 -6.48 -21.77 6.85
N ASN A 253 -5.61 -20.92 6.32
CA ASN A 253 -4.31 -21.31 5.76
C ASN A 253 -3.17 -21.29 6.78
N VAL A 254 -3.47 -20.93 8.02
CA VAL A 254 -2.49 -20.79 9.11
C VAL A 254 -2.90 -21.71 10.26
N GLU A 255 -1.96 -22.08 11.10
CA GLU A 255 -2.21 -22.83 12.34
C GLU A 255 -3.23 -22.11 13.24
N SER A 256 -4.11 -22.86 13.88
CA SER A 256 -5.25 -22.35 14.67
C SER A 256 -4.85 -21.24 15.64
N ASP A 257 -3.80 -21.43 16.44
CA ASP A 257 -3.33 -20.45 17.42
C ASP A 257 -2.91 -19.12 16.79
N LYS A 258 -2.26 -19.19 15.62
CA LYS A 258 -1.85 -17.98 14.89
C LYS A 258 -3.03 -17.30 14.22
N ALA A 259 -3.98 -18.07 13.71
CA ALA A 259 -5.22 -17.56 13.12
C ALA A 259 -6.03 -16.79 14.16
N ASP A 260 -6.20 -17.35 15.36
CA ASP A 260 -6.91 -16.72 16.46
C ASP A 260 -6.17 -15.50 17.02
N ALA A 261 -4.82 -15.54 17.07
CA ALA A 261 -4.01 -14.37 17.42
C ALA A 261 -4.19 -13.20 16.43
N GLU A 262 -4.30 -13.49 15.12
CA GLU A 262 -4.62 -12.47 14.12
C GLU A 262 -6.03 -11.89 14.33
N VAL A 263 -7.03 -12.73 14.59
CA VAL A 263 -8.41 -12.31 14.86
C VAL A 263 -8.44 -11.42 16.11
N LEU A 264 -7.76 -11.83 17.17
CA LEU A 264 -7.62 -11.07 18.42
C LEU A 264 -7.04 -9.67 18.17
N GLN A 265 -5.97 -9.58 17.37
CA GLN A 265 -5.36 -8.30 17.00
C GLN A 265 -6.31 -7.42 16.19
N VAL A 266 -7.07 -7.99 15.27
CA VAL A 266 -8.11 -7.26 14.51
C VAL A 266 -9.18 -6.73 15.43
N VAL A 267 -9.71 -7.56 16.35
CA VAL A 267 -10.72 -7.15 17.33
C VAL A 267 -10.19 -6.05 18.25
N LEU A 268 -8.92 -6.13 18.68
CA LEU A 268 -8.28 -5.08 19.46
C LEU A 268 -8.21 -3.75 18.69
N ASN A 269 -7.85 -3.80 17.40
CA ASN A 269 -7.85 -2.61 16.56
C ASN A 269 -9.25 -2.04 16.39
N LEU A 270 -10.26 -2.88 16.14
CA LEU A 270 -11.65 -2.49 16.00
C LEU A 270 -12.21 -1.91 17.31
N SER A 271 -11.88 -2.47 18.48
CA SER A 271 -12.35 -1.99 19.78
C SER A 271 -11.80 -0.60 20.15
N ASN A 272 -10.70 -0.18 19.52
CA ASN A 272 -10.14 1.17 19.67
C ASN A 272 -10.75 2.20 18.69
N LEU A 273 -11.58 1.75 17.75
CA LEU A 273 -12.32 2.60 16.83
C LEU A 273 -13.74 2.78 17.34
N ASP A 274 -14.30 3.98 17.15
CA ASP A 274 -15.70 4.25 17.50
C ASP A 274 -16.63 3.63 16.46
N LEU A 275 -16.91 2.33 16.60
CA LEU A 275 -17.78 1.58 15.72
C LEU A 275 -19.24 1.79 16.08
N ILE A 276 -20.07 2.05 15.07
CA ILE A 276 -21.53 2.09 15.19
C ILE A 276 -22.11 0.67 15.04
N GLY A 277 -21.43 -0.16 14.25
CA GLY A 277 -21.90 -1.46 13.83
C GLY A 277 -21.52 -2.59 14.78
N HIS A 278 -22.20 -3.72 14.59
CA HIS A 278 -21.97 -4.97 15.30
C HIS A 278 -20.78 -5.73 14.70
N VAL A 279 -19.96 -6.34 15.55
CA VAL A 279 -18.77 -7.10 15.13
C VAL A 279 -19.00 -8.59 15.38
N VAL A 280 -18.77 -9.40 14.36
CA VAL A 280 -18.79 -10.87 14.46
C VAL A 280 -17.41 -11.40 14.12
N ALA A 281 -16.82 -12.20 14.98
CA ALA A 281 -15.50 -12.78 14.79
C ALA A 281 -15.55 -14.31 14.76
N GLU A 282 -15.01 -14.89 13.71
CA GLU A 282 -14.79 -16.33 13.60
C GLU A 282 -13.54 -16.70 14.38
N VAL A 283 -13.64 -17.72 15.24
CA VAL A 283 -12.58 -18.24 16.11
C VAL A 283 -12.45 -19.74 15.86
N GLU A 284 -11.23 -20.23 15.80
CA GLU A 284 -10.98 -21.67 15.62
C GLU A 284 -11.00 -22.42 16.95
N ASP A 285 -10.43 -21.84 18.02
CA ASP A 285 -10.36 -22.46 19.34
C ASP A 285 -11.33 -21.77 20.31
N LYS A 286 -12.16 -22.60 20.95
CA LYS A 286 -13.14 -22.15 21.95
C LYS A 286 -12.51 -21.50 23.18
N ASP A 287 -11.31 -21.92 23.56
CA ASP A 287 -10.62 -21.37 24.74
C ASP A 287 -10.27 -19.89 24.56
N ASN A 288 -10.13 -19.43 23.31
CA ASN A 288 -9.86 -18.05 22.95
C ASN A 288 -11.13 -17.15 22.97
N GLU A 289 -12.33 -17.72 23.00
CA GLU A 289 -13.60 -16.99 23.00
C GLU A 289 -13.69 -15.96 24.14
N ALA A 290 -13.37 -16.39 25.37
CA ALA A 290 -13.43 -15.53 26.54
C ALA A 290 -12.49 -14.31 26.45
N LEU A 291 -11.32 -14.51 25.84
CA LEU A 291 -10.34 -13.45 25.62
C LEU A 291 -10.83 -12.41 24.60
N ILE A 292 -11.43 -12.88 23.50
CA ILE A 292 -11.98 -11.99 22.47
C ILE A 292 -13.16 -11.18 23.00
N HIS A 293 -14.06 -11.78 23.80
CA HIS A 293 -15.14 -11.06 24.45
C HIS A 293 -14.63 -9.98 25.42
N LEU A 294 -13.57 -10.29 26.18
CA LEU A 294 -12.96 -9.32 27.09
C LEU A 294 -12.41 -8.10 26.33
N ILE A 295 -11.68 -8.34 25.25
CA ILE A 295 -11.06 -7.30 24.43
C ILE A 295 -12.12 -6.52 23.64
N GLY A 296 -13.13 -7.21 23.12
CA GLY A 296 -14.24 -6.62 22.37
C GLY A 296 -15.22 -5.80 23.21
N ARG A 297 -15.01 -5.73 24.54
CA ARG A 297 -15.85 -4.95 25.49
C ARG A 297 -17.33 -5.27 25.38
N GLY A 298 -17.70 -6.50 25.02
CA GLY A 298 -19.08 -6.94 24.87
C GLY A 298 -19.76 -6.54 23.55
N ASN A 299 -19.07 -5.86 22.64
CA ASN A 299 -19.60 -5.47 21.33
C ASN A 299 -19.22 -6.46 20.21
N VAL A 300 -18.56 -7.55 20.54
CA VAL A 300 -18.10 -8.57 19.60
C VAL A 300 -18.79 -9.90 19.91
N GLU A 301 -19.47 -10.47 18.93
CA GLU A 301 -19.95 -11.85 18.99
C GLU A 301 -18.92 -12.77 18.37
N THR A 302 -18.66 -13.88 19.02
CA THR A 302 -17.74 -14.92 18.56
C THR A 302 -18.51 -16.10 17.98
N VAL A 303 -17.99 -16.65 16.90
CA VAL A 303 -18.51 -17.86 16.28
C VAL A 303 -17.40 -18.88 16.21
N VAL A 304 -17.49 -19.94 16.99
CA VAL A 304 -16.55 -21.08 16.94
C VAL A 304 -17.10 -22.10 15.94
N SER A 305 -16.51 -22.14 14.75
CA SER A 305 -17.03 -22.92 13.61
C SER A 305 -17.21 -24.41 13.94
N HIS A 306 -16.24 -25.02 14.59
CA HIS A 306 -16.28 -26.45 14.95
C HIS A 306 -17.38 -26.77 15.98
N ASP A 307 -17.61 -25.91 16.95
CA ASP A 307 -18.64 -26.10 17.97
C ASP A 307 -20.07 -26.01 17.38
N VAL A 308 -20.27 -25.02 16.48
CA VAL A 308 -21.55 -24.86 15.76
C VAL A 308 -21.84 -26.07 14.88
N ILE A 309 -20.87 -26.54 14.11
CA ILE A 309 -21.02 -27.73 13.25
C ILE A 309 -21.31 -28.95 14.11
N GLY A 310 -20.58 -29.16 15.21
CA GLY A 310 -20.80 -30.31 16.13
C GLY A 310 -22.20 -30.29 16.73
N ARG A 311 -22.71 -29.14 17.13
CA ARG A 311 -24.08 -28.99 17.65
C ARG A 311 -25.14 -29.29 16.57
N LEU A 312 -24.95 -28.75 15.36
CA LEU A 312 -25.85 -29.03 14.24
C LEU A 312 -25.87 -30.52 13.88
N MET A 313 -24.71 -31.18 13.85
CA MET A 313 -24.62 -32.64 13.63
C MET A 313 -25.40 -33.41 14.71
N LEU A 314 -25.20 -33.05 15.98
CA LEU A 314 -25.94 -33.69 17.09
C LEU A 314 -27.44 -33.49 16.97
N MET A 315 -27.87 -32.25 16.63
CA MET A 315 -29.30 -31.96 16.41
C MET A 315 -29.88 -32.73 15.23
N SER A 316 -29.14 -32.88 14.13
CA SER A 316 -29.57 -33.63 12.92
C SER A 316 -29.70 -35.12 13.24
N VAL A 317 -28.84 -35.67 14.10
CA VAL A 317 -28.98 -37.06 14.59
C VAL A 317 -30.27 -37.26 15.38
N ARG A 318 -30.67 -36.26 16.17
CA ARG A 318 -31.90 -36.35 17.01
C ARG A 318 -33.17 -36.01 16.24
N GLN A 319 -33.08 -35.16 15.23
CA GLN A 319 -34.18 -34.70 14.40
C GLN A 319 -33.78 -34.79 12.91
N PRO A 320 -34.06 -35.91 12.22
CA PRO A 320 -33.78 -36.05 10.79
C PRO A 320 -34.48 -34.95 9.97
N GLY A 321 -33.75 -34.34 9.03
CA GLY A 321 -34.25 -33.21 8.17
C GLY A 321 -33.87 -31.81 8.66
N LEU A 322 -33.27 -31.65 9.83
CA LEU A 322 -32.89 -30.31 10.34
C LEU A 322 -31.75 -29.69 9.55
N ALA A 323 -30.93 -30.47 8.87
CA ALA A 323 -29.84 -29.99 8.02
C ALA A 323 -30.28 -29.54 6.63
N GLU A 324 -31.56 -29.76 6.25
CA GLU A 324 -32.12 -29.36 4.96
C GLU A 324 -32.81 -27.98 5.02
N VAL A 325 -32.86 -27.35 6.20
CA VAL A 325 -33.40 -26.02 6.45
C VAL A 325 -32.28 -24.99 6.38
#